data_6e911aeb88078694e29e42b275fbe176
#
_entry.id   6e911aeb88078694e29e42b275fbe176
#
_cell.length_a   1.000
_cell.length_b   1.000
_cell.length_c   1.000
_cell.angle_alpha   90.00
_cell.angle_beta   90.00
_cell.angle_gamma   90.00
#
_symmetry.space_group_name_H-M   'P 1'
#
loop_
_entity.id
_entity.type
_entity.pdbx_description
1 polymer ?
#
loop_
_entity_poly.entity_id
_entity_poly.type
_entity_poly.pdbx_seq_one_letter_code
_entity_poly.pdbx_strand_id
1 'polypeptide(L)'
;MKTRKLLFNLLTMLVFASLLAACGGAATTEAPPAGAPEEGEMAELIAAAQAEGMLTTIALPHDWCNYGEMIETFKSKYGLQVNELNPDAGSGDELEAIRANRNNTGPQAPDVIDVGFSFGTTAKDEGLIQPYKVSTWDSIPDEAKDPDGYWYGDYYGVLAFVVNTTVQPDEPQDGADLLDPKYNGQVALSGDPRTSNQAIQSVYAASLANGGSLDNAQPGLDFFAELNRSGNLVPLIANNGLVATGEIPVRITWDYNGLSAIDTFEGNPTAEVVIPSTGRFAGVYVQAISAYAPHPNAAKLWMEFLYSDEGQLIWMEGYCHPIREEDLRARGVIPDELLAKLPDVSGAVFPSLAQLNAANELITKNWDSVVGADVQASP
;
A
#
# COMPACT_ATOMS: atom_id res chain seq x y z
N MET A 1 -16.58 91.32 -1.28
CA MET A 1 -17.03 90.58 -0.05
C MET A 1 -17.47 89.13 -0.39
N LYS A 2 -16.65 88.36 -1.08
CA LYS A 2 -17.02 86.93 -1.44
C LYS A 2 -15.88 85.94 -1.32
N THR A 3 -14.78 86.25 -0.71
CA THR A 3 -13.53 85.44 -0.67
C THR A 3 -13.14 84.97 0.75
N ARG A 4 -13.95 85.21 1.80
CA ARG A 4 -13.62 84.88 3.18
C ARG A 4 -14.39 83.68 3.76
N LYS A 5 -15.32 83.07 3.04
CA LYS A 5 -16.10 81.92 3.48
C LYS A 5 -15.62 80.55 2.98
N LEU A 6 -14.65 80.53 2.07
CA LEU A 6 -14.12 79.23 1.52
C LEU A 6 -12.95 78.66 2.27
N LEU A 7 -12.24 79.46 3.10
CA LEU A 7 -11.08 78.96 3.86
C LEU A 7 -11.43 78.36 5.24
N PHE A 8 -12.66 78.59 5.75
CA PHE A 8 -13.05 78.07 7.06
C PHE A 8 -13.64 76.65 6.99
N ASN A 9 -14.11 76.19 5.83
CA ASN A 9 -14.66 74.84 5.63
C ASN A 9 -13.58 73.79 5.23
N LEU A 10 -12.37 74.19 4.88
CA LEU A 10 -11.29 73.26 4.53
C LEU A 10 -10.45 72.85 5.76
N LEU A 11 -10.51 73.66 6.83
CA LEU A 11 -9.74 73.38 8.07
C LEU A 11 -10.49 72.47 9.06
N THR A 12 -11.81 72.36 8.91
CA THR A 12 -12.64 71.49 9.77
C THR A 12 -12.74 70.07 9.25
N MET A 13 -12.36 69.78 7.99
CA MET A 13 -12.34 68.43 7.44
C MET A 13 -11.03 67.70 7.63
N LEU A 14 -9.93 68.38 8.00
CA LEU A 14 -8.61 67.77 8.23
C LEU A 14 -8.40 67.30 9.70
N VAL A 15 -9.24 67.69 10.64
CA VAL A 15 -9.14 67.31 12.08
C VAL A 15 -9.99 66.07 12.40
N PHE A 16 -10.92 65.66 11.54
CA PHE A 16 -11.75 64.44 11.74
C PHE A 16 -11.16 63.16 11.12
N ALA A 17 -10.05 63.24 10.34
CA ALA A 17 -9.43 62.10 9.69
C ALA A 17 -8.30 61.46 10.53
N SER A 18 -7.97 62.01 11.69
CA SER A 18 -6.82 61.54 12.53
C SER A 18 -7.23 60.85 13.84
N LEU A 19 -8.51 60.52 14.06
CA LEU A 19 -8.99 59.85 15.28
C LEU A 19 -9.64 58.50 15.06
N LEU A 20 -9.49 57.86 13.88
CA LEU A 20 -9.99 56.53 13.59
C LEU A 20 -8.87 55.47 13.38
N ALA A 21 -7.65 55.74 13.84
CA ALA A 21 -6.51 54.81 13.71
C ALA A 21 -6.01 54.28 15.09
N ALA A 22 -6.94 53.94 15.99
CA ALA A 22 -6.55 53.34 17.28
C ALA A 22 -7.64 52.41 17.81
N CYS A 23 -8.00 51.38 17.05
CA CYS A 23 -8.61 50.12 17.49
C CYS A 23 -8.41 49.08 16.36
N GLY A 24 -7.15 48.82 16.01
CA GLY A 24 -6.76 47.66 15.26
C GLY A 24 -6.65 46.49 16.24
N GLY A 25 -7.72 45.73 16.44
CA GLY A 25 -7.62 44.39 17.00
C GLY A 25 -6.64 43.63 16.11
N ALA A 26 -5.59 43.04 16.72
CA ALA A 26 -4.75 42.07 16.06
C ALA A 26 -5.67 40.97 15.54
N ALA A 27 -5.91 40.95 14.24
CA ALA A 27 -6.34 39.75 13.56
C ALA A 27 -5.18 38.77 13.76
N THR A 28 -5.35 37.81 14.64
CA THR A 28 -4.56 36.58 14.61
C THR A 28 -4.83 36.00 13.24
N THR A 29 -3.89 36.18 12.32
CA THR A 29 -3.79 35.33 11.13
C THR A 29 -3.50 33.95 11.70
N GLU A 30 -4.56 33.16 11.82
CA GLU A 30 -4.43 31.73 11.98
C GLU A 30 -3.58 31.29 10.78
N ALA A 31 -2.40 30.73 11.04
CA ALA A 31 -1.59 30.13 10.00
C ALA A 31 -2.46 29.05 9.32
N PRO A 32 -2.50 28.98 7.98
CA PRO A 32 -3.20 27.91 7.32
C PRO A 32 -2.66 26.58 7.85
N PRO A 33 -3.53 25.56 8.02
CA PRO A 33 -3.08 24.23 8.41
C PRO A 33 -2.00 23.78 7.44
N ALA A 34 -0.84 23.41 7.96
CA ALA A 34 0.26 22.87 7.19
C ALA A 34 -0.24 21.54 6.58
N GLY A 35 -0.52 21.52 5.28
CA GLY A 35 -0.97 20.26 4.69
C GLY A 35 -1.44 20.23 3.25
N ALA A 36 -1.76 21.33 2.60
CA ALA A 36 -2.05 21.29 1.16
C ALA A 36 -1.05 22.18 0.42
N PRO A 37 -0.35 21.68 -0.61
CA PRO A 37 0.38 22.57 -1.50
C PRO A 37 -0.61 23.56 -2.09
N GLU A 38 -0.29 24.85 -2.05
CA GLU A 38 -1.06 25.85 -2.80
C GLU A 38 -1.03 25.47 -4.29
N GLU A 39 -2.05 25.85 -5.08
CA GLU A 39 -2.12 25.53 -6.53
C GLU A 39 -0.79 25.84 -7.26
N GLY A 40 -0.03 26.81 -6.78
CA GLY A 40 1.30 27.16 -7.29
C GLY A 40 2.38 26.11 -7.02
N GLU A 41 2.41 25.55 -5.83
CA GLU A 41 3.42 24.54 -5.42
C GLU A 41 3.24 23.21 -6.19
N MET A 42 1.98 22.80 -6.40
CA MET A 42 1.70 21.61 -7.21
C MET A 42 2.12 21.83 -8.69
N ALA A 43 1.87 23.00 -9.25
CA ALA A 43 2.29 23.32 -10.62
C ALA A 43 3.83 23.32 -10.76
N GLU A 44 4.55 23.81 -9.75
CA GLU A 44 6.01 23.76 -9.70
C GLU A 44 6.53 22.32 -9.59
N LEU A 45 5.90 21.49 -8.75
CA LEU A 45 6.25 20.07 -8.62
C LEU A 45 6.03 19.32 -9.95
N ILE A 46 4.91 19.53 -10.63
CA ILE A 46 4.64 18.94 -11.95
C ILE A 46 5.71 19.35 -12.95
N ALA A 47 6.05 20.64 -13.03
CA ALA A 47 7.07 21.14 -13.96
C ALA A 47 8.46 20.56 -13.66
N ALA A 48 8.82 20.41 -12.37
CA ALA A 48 10.07 19.82 -11.94
C ALA A 48 10.13 18.32 -12.28
N ALA A 49 9.05 17.58 -12.02
CA ALA A 49 8.95 16.15 -12.38
C ALA A 49 9.04 15.96 -13.91
N GLN A 50 8.36 16.80 -14.69
CA GLN A 50 8.46 16.79 -16.16
C GLN A 50 9.87 17.09 -16.67
N ALA A 51 10.63 17.92 -15.97
CA ALA A 51 12.02 18.17 -16.29
C ALA A 51 12.92 16.95 -16.01
N GLU A 52 12.60 16.13 -15.02
CA GLU A 52 13.22 14.81 -14.77
C GLU A 52 12.81 13.78 -15.82
N GLY A 53 11.57 13.83 -16.30
CA GLY A 53 11.03 13.09 -17.44
C GLY A 53 10.68 11.63 -17.18
N MET A 54 11.07 11.05 -16.03
CA MET A 54 10.91 9.63 -15.73
C MET A 54 10.66 9.41 -14.25
N LEU A 55 9.93 8.33 -13.93
CA LEU A 55 9.83 7.69 -12.61
C LEU A 55 10.34 6.26 -12.74
N THR A 56 11.10 5.78 -11.77
CA THR A 56 11.48 4.36 -11.68
C THR A 56 10.78 3.72 -10.50
N THR A 57 9.90 2.76 -10.77
CA THR A 57 9.19 1.94 -9.79
C THR A 57 9.85 0.57 -9.65
N ILE A 58 9.49 -0.19 -8.61
CA ILE A 58 9.90 -1.57 -8.41
C ILE A 58 8.77 -2.35 -7.74
N ALA A 59 8.63 -3.63 -8.05
CA ALA A 59 7.68 -4.55 -7.42
C ALA A 59 6.19 -4.14 -7.55
N LEU A 60 5.81 -3.53 -8.68
CA LEU A 60 4.43 -3.13 -8.96
C LEU A 60 3.83 -3.96 -10.11
N PRO A 61 3.36 -5.20 -9.85
CA PRO A 61 2.69 -6.00 -10.88
C PRO A 61 1.39 -5.32 -11.31
N HIS A 62 1.08 -5.33 -12.59
CA HIS A 62 -0.09 -4.63 -13.14
C HIS A 62 -1.43 -5.11 -12.60
N ASP A 63 -1.52 -6.39 -12.23
CA ASP A 63 -2.71 -7.03 -11.65
C ASP A 63 -2.80 -6.92 -10.12
N TRP A 64 -1.83 -6.31 -9.47
CA TRP A 64 -1.84 -6.04 -8.04
C TRP A 64 -2.50 -4.68 -7.78
N CYS A 65 -3.63 -4.65 -7.06
CA CYS A 65 -4.37 -3.42 -6.73
C CYS A 65 -4.54 -2.45 -7.92
N ASN A 66 -4.64 -2.97 -9.15
CA ASN A 66 -4.79 -2.16 -10.36
C ASN A 66 -3.60 -1.22 -10.67
N TYR A 67 -2.36 -1.63 -10.30
CA TYR A 67 -1.17 -0.82 -10.62
C TYR A 67 -1.01 -0.55 -12.12
N GLY A 68 -1.49 -1.43 -12.98
CA GLY A 68 -1.48 -1.19 -14.43
C GLY A 68 -2.19 0.10 -14.81
N GLU A 69 -3.43 0.31 -14.34
CA GLU A 69 -4.20 1.53 -14.57
C GLU A 69 -3.58 2.73 -13.84
N MET A 70 -3.09 2.51 -12.61
CA MET A 70 -2.40 3.55 -11.82
C MET A 70 -1.21 4.14 -12.58
N ILE A 71 -0.35 3.27 -13.12
CA ILE A 71 0.84 3.66 -13.89
C ILE A 71 0.45 4.36 -15.20
N GLU A 72 -0.50 3.81 -15.96
CA GLU A 72 -0.93 4.38 -17.23
C GLU A 72 -1.63 5.74 -17.04
N THR A 73 -2.44 5.87 -15.99
CA THR A 73 -3.08 7.15 -15.64
C THR A 73 -2.05 8.20 -15.25
N PHE A 74 -1.08 7.84 -14.41
CA PHE A 74 0.02 8.73 -14.04
C PHE A 74 0.82 9.19 -15.26
N LYS A 75 1.22 8.28 -16.15
CA LYS A 75 1.93 8.57 -17.39
C LYS A 75 1.15 9.52 -18.28
N SER A 76 -0.13 9.24 -18.52
CA SER A 76 -0.97 10.04 -19.40
C SER A 76 -1.26 11.43 -18.84
N LYS A 77 -1.50 11.53 -17.52
CA LYS A 77 -1.84 12.77 -16.83
C LYS A 77 -0.67 13.76 -16.77
N TYR A 78 0.53 13.24 -16.49
CA TYR A 78 1.69 14.10 -16.26
C TYR A 78 2.72 14.11 -17.39
N GLY A 79 2.56 13.25 -18.40
CA GLY A 79 3.48 13.20 -19.55
C GLY A 79 4.86 12.62 -19.18
N LEU A 80 4.93 11.80 -18.13
CA LEU A 80 6.15 11.16 -17.67
C LEU A 80 6.28 9.74 -18.22
N GLN A 81 7.51 9.24 -18.31
CA GLN A 81 7.78 7.83 -18.52
C GLN A 81 7.86 7.10 -17.17
N VAL A 82 7.47 5.83 -17.12
CA VAL A 82 7.67 4.98 -15.97
C VAL A 82 8.54 3.80 -16.37
N ASN A 83 9.64 3.62 -15.64
CA ASN A 83 10.55 2.49 -15.77
C ASN A 83 10.23 1.50 -14.63
N GLU A 84 9.73 0.34 -14.98
CA GLU A 84 9.23 -0.68 -14.05
C GLU A 84 10.30 -1.75 -13.83
N LEU A 85 10.82 -1.84 -12.60
CA LEU A 85 11.82 -2.83 -12.21
C LEU A 85 11.15 -4.02 -11.52
N ASN A 86 11.53 -5.24 -11.90
CA ASN A 86 11.20 -6.49 -11.22
C ASN A 86 9.76 -6.49 -10.65
N PRO A 87 8.70 -6.52 -11.46
CA PRO A 87 7.33 -6.43 -10.99
C PRO A 87 6.98 -7.50 -9.93
N ASP A 88 7.58 -8.67 -10.01
CA ASP A 88 7.32 -9.81 -9.10
C ASP A 88 8.23 -9.83 -7.85
N ALA A 89 8.99 -8.77 -7.59
CA ALA A 89 9.86 -8.69 -6.41
C ALA A 89 9.05 -8.58 -5.11
N GLY A 90 9.67 -9.01 -4.01
CA GLY A 90 9.08 -8.84 -2.68
C GLY A 90 9.66 -7.64 -1.93
N SER A 91 9.03 -7.26 -0.81
CA SER A 91 9.44 -6.09 0.00
C SER A 91 10.91 -6.11 0.43
N GLY A 92 11.47 -7.30 0.69
CA GLY A 92 12.91 -7.44 1.00
C GLY A 92 13.81 -7.10 -0.18
N ASP A 93 13.39 -7.49 -1.40
CA ASP A 93 14.13 -7.23 -2.63
C ASP A 93 14.12 -5.75 -3.00
N GLU A 94 13.04 -5.03 -2.69
CA GLU A 94 12.92 -3.59 -2.88
C GLU A 94 13.93 -2.83 -2.02
N LEU A 95 14.04 -3.20 -0.73
CA LEU A 95 15.04 -2.62 0.16
C LEU A 95 16.46 -2.92 -0.34
N GLU A 96 16.71 -4.15 -0.80
CA GLU A 96 18.01 -4.53 -1.36
C GLU A 96 18.32 -3.76 -2.64
N ALA A 97 17.33 -3.51 -3.50
CA ALA A 97 17.51 -2.70 -4.70
C ALA A 97 17.97 -1.28 -4.34
N ILE A 98 17.41 -0.65 -3.31
CA ILE A 98 17.90 0.66 -2.84
C ILE A 98 19.32 0.54 -2.28
N ARG A 99 19.60 -0.48 -1.44
CA ARG A 99 20.95 -0.69 -0.85
C ARG A 99 22.03 -0.83 -1.92
N ALA A 100 21.74 -1.63 -2.94
CA ALA A 100 22.67 -1.88 -4.06
C ALA A 100 22.89 -0.64 -4.94
N ASN A 101 21.91 0.27 -4.99
CA ASN A 101 21.90 1.42 -5.91
C ASN A 101 22.13 2.78 -5.22
N ARG A 102 22.62 2.83 -3.97
CA ARG A 102 22.84 4.09 -3.21
C ARG A 102 23.69 5.15 -3.95
N ASN A 103 24.55 4.74 -4.83
CA ASN A 103 25.42 5.63 -5.61
C ASN A 103 25.12 5.57 -7.12
N ASN A 104 23.99 4.97 -7.49
CA ASN A 104 23.57 4.83 -8.89
C ASN A 104 22.43 5.80 -9.19
N THR A 105 22.55 6.57 -10.27
CA THR A 105 21.50 7.46 -10.79
C THR A 105 20.92 6.94 -12.10
N GLY A 106 21.28 5.71 -12.49
CA GLY A 106 20.78 5.08 -13.71
C GLY A 106 19.46 4.33 -13.49
N PRO A 107 18.93 3.72 -14.54
CA PRO A 107 17.58 3.14 -14.56
C PRO A 107 17.38 1.91 -13.65
N GLN A 108 18.43 1.45 -12.96
CA GLN A 108 18.36 0.35 -11.99
C GLN A 108 18.07 0.83 -10.55
N ALA A 109 18.13 2.13 -10.30
CA ALA A 109 17.87 2.71 -8.99
C ALA A 109 16.38 3.08 -8.87
N PRO A 110 15.62 2.47 -7.93
CA PRO A 110 14.22 2.80 -7.74
C PRO A 110 14.05 4.18 -7.10
N ASP A 111 13.06 4.93 -7.56
CA ASP A 111 12.65 6.21 -6.98
C ASP A 111 11.69 6.01 -5.81
N VAL A 112 10.80 5.02 -5.92
CA VAL A 112 9.76 4.70 -4.95
C VAL A 112 9.71 3.21 -4.68
N ILE A 113 9.17 2.83 -3.52
CA ILE A 113 8.92 1.45 -3.10
C ILE A 113 7.51 1.31 -2.53
N ASP A 114 6.90 0.12 -2.71
CA ASP A 114 5.64 -0.31 -2.13
C ASP A 114 5.86 -1.56 -1.28
N VAL A 115 6.03 -1.39 0.00
CA VAL A 115 6.46 -2.46 0.89
C VAL A 115 5.44 -2.76 1.98
N GLY A 116 5.46 -3.98 2.50
CA GLY A 116 4.67 -4.30 3.69
C GLY A 116 5.03 -3.40 4.87
N PHE A 117 4.07 -3.13 5.73
CA PHE A 117 4.12 -2.15 6.81
C PHE A 117 5.41 -2.20 7.67
N SER A 118 5.86 -3.39 8.06
CA SER A 118 7.09 -3.57 8.85
C SER A 118 8.38 -3.20 8.09
N PHE A 119 8.37 -3.35 6.77
CA PHE A 119 9.52 -3.02 5.92
C PHE A 119 9.74 -1.50 5.79
N GLY A 120 8.65 -0.70 5.87
CA GLY A 120 8.75 0.76 5.92
C GLY A 120 9.60 1.25 7.10
N THR A 121 9.42 0.65 8.29
CA THR A 121 10.25 0.96 9.47
C THR A 121 11.70 0.55 9.26
N THR A 122 11.94 -0.65 8.74
CA THR A 122 13.30 -1.12 8.43
C THR A 122 13.99 -0.17 7.44
N ALA A 123 13.28 0.25 6.39
CA ALA A 123 13.82 1.19 5.41
C ALA A 123 14.19 2.55 6.04
N LYS A 124 13.36 3.05 6.96
CA LYS A 124 13.65 4.30 7.71
C LYS A 124 14.87 4.14 8.60
N ASP A 125 14.94 3.08 9.40
CA ASP A 125 16.02 2.83 10.36
C ASP A 125 17.38 2.66 9.66
N GLU A 126 17.39 2.12 8.45
CA GLU A 126 18.58 1.98 7.61
C GLU A 126 18.92 3.23 6.78
N GLY A 127 18.10 4.28 6.82
CA GLY A 127 18.28 5.49 6.03
C GLY A 127 18.14 5.28 4.53
N LEU A 128 17.28 4.34 4.12
CA LEU A 128 17.02 4.02 2.70
C LEU A 128 15.98 4.93 2.06
N ILE A 129 15.16 5.59 2.86
CA ILE A 129 14.03 6.39 2.42
C ILE A 129 14.11 7.81 2.97
N GLN A 130 13.43 8.75 2.33
CA GLN A 130 13.37 10.16 2.70
C GLN A 130 11.94 10.60 3.04
N PRO A 131 11.78 11.61 3.91
CA PRO A 131 10.44 12.06 4.29
C PRO A 131 9.82 12.94 3.22
N TYR A 132 8.52 12.73 3.02
CA TYR A 132 7.65 13.60 2.23
C TYR A 132 6.20 13.45 2.73
N LYS A 133 5.52 14.56 3.00
CA LYS A 133 4.09 14.55 3.38
C LYS A 133 3.26 15.04 2.21
N VAL A 134 2.35 14.20 1.76
CA VAL A 134 1.41 14.56 0.67
C VAL A 134 0.39 15.60 1.12
N SER A 135 -0.23 16.27 0.16
CA SER A 135 -1.25 17.30 0.41
C SER A 135 -2.45 16.79 1.21
N THR A 136 -2.75 15.50 1.11
CA THR A 136 -3.85 14.83 1.81
C THR A 136 -3.42 14.14 3.11
N TRP A 137 -2.27 14.48 3.64
CA TRP A 137 -1.64 13.88 4.83
C TRP A 137 -2.56 13.68 6.02
N ASP A 138 -3.40 14.67 6.32
CA ASP A 138 -4.29 14.67 7.49
C ASP A 138 -5.45 13.68 7.35
N SER A 139 -5.73 13.19 6.15
CA SER A 139 -6.76 12.18 5.89
C SER A 139 -6.24 10.73 5.97
N ILE A 140 -4.94 10.54 6.15
CA ILE A 140 -4.34 9.22 6.38
C ILE A 140 -4.40 8.92 7.89
N PRO A 141 -4.90 7.75 8.33
CA PRO A 141 -4.94 7.38 9.74
C PRO A 141 -3.57 7.45 10.41
N ASP A 142 -3.50 7.96 11.65
CA ASP A 142 -2.23 8.12 12.37
C ASP A 142 -1.51 6.79 12.63
N GLU A 143 -2.26 5.71 12.83
CA GLU A 143 -1.74 4.36 13.01
C GLU A 143 -1.13 3.75 11.74
N ALA A 144 -1.44 4.32 10.58
CA ALA A 144 -0.98 3.84 9.27
C ALA A 144 0.11 4.73 8.66
N LYS A 145 0.76 5.61 9.43
CA LYS A 145 1.80 6.51 8.91
C LYS A 145 2.93 6.77 9.89
N ASP A 146 4.12 6.98 9.37
CA ASP A 146 5.25 7.50 10.14
C ASP A 146 5.04 9.00 10.40
N PRO A 147 5.09 9.50 11.65
CA PRO A 147 4.76 10.89 11.96
C PRO A 147 5.67 11.92 11.28
N ASP A 148 6.89 11.51 10.90
CA ASP A 148 7.85 12.36 10.19
C ASP A 148 7.66 12.31 8.67
N GLY A 149 6.79 11.40 8.14
CA GLY A 149 6.47 11.29 6.73
C GLY A 149 7.42 10.42 5.90
N TYR A 150 8.17 9.51 6.52
CA TYR A 150 9.08 8.62 5.79
C TYR A 150 8.35 7.55 4.98
N TRP A 151 7.24 7.02 5.52
CA TRP A 151 6.37 6.05 4.88
C TRP A 151 4.93 6.22 5.38
N TYR A 152 3.96 5.82 4.61
CA TYR A 152 2.54 5.83 4.99
C TYR A 152 1.75 4.83 4.15
N GLY A 153 0.70 4.28 4.78
CA GLY A 153 -0.19 3.30 4.18
C GLY A 153 -0.83 3.82 2.90
N ASP A 154 -1.04 2.96 1.96
CA ASP A 154 -1.68 3.24 0.67
C ASP A 154 -2.97 2.47 0.48
N TYR A 155 -2.94 1.16 0.74
CA TYR A 155 -4.10 0.26 0.69
C TYR A 155 -3.94 -0.91 1.67
N TYR A 156 -5.01 -1.66 1.84
CA TYR A 156 -5.02 -2.91 2.61
C TYR A 156 -6.00 -3.91 2.01
N GLY A 157 -5.85 -5.18 2.40
CA GLY A 157 -6.74 -6.28 2.12
C GLY A 157 -6.64 -7.37 3.17
N VAL A 158 -7.33 -8.48 2.99
CA VAL A 158 -7.37 -9.61 3.91
C VAL A 158 -6.78 -10.85 3.24
N LEU A 159 -6.07 -11.67 3.99
CA LEU A 159 -5.59 -12.95 3.48
C LEU A 159 -6.73 -13.90 3.16
N ALA A 160 -6.62 -14.55 2.01
CA ALA A 160 -7.62 -15.42 1.43
C ALA A 160 -6.97 -16.62 0.71
N PHE A 161 -7.80 -17.57 0.31
CA PHE A 161 -7.44 -18.66 -0.59
C PHE A 161 -8.06 -18.41 -1.96
N VAL A 162 -7.25 -18.46 -3.02
CA VAL A 162 -7.75 -18.56 -4.39
C VAL A 162 -7.77 -20.03 -4.76
N VAL A 163 -8.93 -20.53 -5.13
CA VAL A 163 -9.16 -21.96 -5.40
C VAL A 163 -9.63 -22.14 -6.82
N ASN A 164 -8.88 -22.89 -7.63
CA ASN A 164 -9.34 -23.35 -8.93
C ASN A 164 -10.37 -24.47 -8.72
N THR A 165 -11.65 -24.13 -8.75
CA THR A 165 -12.75 -25.06 -8.48
C THR A 165 -13.00 -26.07 -9.60
N THR A 166 -12.42 -25.86 -10.78
CA THR A 166 -12.43 -26.85 -11.86
C THR A 166 -11.60 -28.09 -11.50
N VAL A 167 -10.50 -27.91 -10.77
CA VAL A 167 -9.59 -28.99 -10.34
C VAL A 167 -9.88 -29.42 -8.91
N GLN A 168 -10.13 -28.48 -8.02
CA GLN A 168 -10.41 -28.68 -6.59
C GLN A 168 -11.81 -28.15 -6.23
N PRO A 169 -12.88 -28.94 -6.47
CA PRO A 169 -14.25 -28.50 -6.24
C PRO A 169 -14.66 -28.41 -4.75
N ASP A 170 -13.91 -29.08 -3.87
CA ASP A 170 -14.12 -29.01 -2.41
C ASP A 170 -13.22 -27.90 -1.82
N GLU A 171 -13.71 -26.69 -1.81
CA GLU A 171 -12.99 -25.51 -1.32
C GLU A 171 -12.67 -25.59 0.16
N PRO A 172 -11.45 -25.19 0.60
CA PRO A 172 -11.17 -25.03 2.04
C PRO A 172 -11.93 -23.80 2.56
N GLN A 173 -12.67 -23.98 3.64
CA GLN A 173 -13.40 -22.86 4.29
C GLN A 173 -12.57 -22.21 5.40
N ASP A 174 -11.51 -22.89 5.85
CA ASP A 174 -10.61 -22.38 6.90
C ASP A 174 -9.19 -22.93 6.72
N GLY A 175 -8.22 -22.30 7.41
CA GLY A 175 -6.82 -22.75 7.37
C GLY A 175 -6.64 -24.21 7.79
N ALA A 176 -7.41 -24.67 8.77
CA ALA A 176 -7.35 -26.06 9.24
C ALA A 176 -7.73 -27.09 8.16
N ASP A 177 -8.59 -26.73 7.22
CA ASP A 177 -9.01 -27.62 6.13
C ASP A 177 -7.84 -27.95 5.18
N LEU A 178 -6.87 -27.04 5.04
CA LEU A 178 -5.70 -27.27 4.21
C LEU A 178 -4.83 -28.44 4.64
N LEU A 179 -5.03 -28.97 5.87
CA LEU A 179 -4.34 -30.17 6.36
C LEU A 179 -5.02 -31.47 5.89
N ASP A 180 -6.23 -31.40 5.32
CA ASP A 180 -6.92 -32.59 4.78
C ASP A 180 -6.05 -33.21 3.65
N PRO A 181 -5.88 -34.56 3.64
CA PRO A 181 -5.15 -35.26 2.58
C PRO A 181 -5.64 -34.99 1.14
N LYS A 182 -6.88 -34.53 0.96
CA LYS A 182 -7.40 -34.14 -0.35
C LYS A 182 -6.64 -32.98 -1.00
N TYR A 183 -5.92 -32.16 -0.21
CA TYR A 183 -5.08 -31.06 -0.69
C TYR A 183 -3.60 -31.46 -0.90
N ASN A 184 -3.28 -32.75 -0.90
CA ASN A 184 -1.91 -33.19 -1.08
C ASN A 184 -1.29 -32.67 -2.38
N GLY A 185 -0.18 -31.94 -2.28
CA GLY A 185 0.51 -31.32 -3.41
C GLY A 185 -0.25 -30.16 -4.07
N GLN A 186 -1.13 -29.46 -3.35
CA GLN A 186 -2.03 -28.48 -3.96
C GLN A 186 -1.94 -27.07 -3.39
N VAL A 187 -1.31 -26.87 -2.22
CA VAL A 187 -1.32 -25.59 -1.51
C VAL A 187 0.02 -24.90 -1.66
N ALA A 188 0.04 -23.64 -2.08
CA ALA A 188 1.26 -22.85 -2.08
C ALA A 188 1.06 -21.41 -1.64
N LEU A 189 2.16 -20.79 -1.20
CA LEU A 189 2.27 -19.37 -0.83
C LEU A 189 2.52 -18.50 -2.07
N SER A 190 2.16 -17.24 -1.97
CA SER A 190 2.42 -16.22 -3.00
C SER A 190 3.75 -15.48 -2.78
N GLY A 191 4.71 -16.10 -2.14
CA GLY A 191 6.03 -15.55 -1.87
C GLY A 191 6.84 -16.44 -0.95
N ASP A 192 8.10 -16.08 -0.76
CA ASP A 192 9.01 -16.74 0.17
C ASP A 192 8.87 -16.12 1.58
N PRO A 193 8.51 -16.88 2.62
CA PRO A 193 8.40 -16.37 3.99
C PRO A 193 9.69 -15.82 4.60
N ARG A 194 10.81 -15.94 3.91
CA ARG A 194 12.09 -15.34 4.31
C ARG A 194 12.24 -13.89 3.84
N THR A 195 11.50 -13.46 2.81
CA THR A 195 11.67 -12.14 2.16
C THR A 195 10.36 -11.45 1.78
N SER A 196 9.29 -12.20 1.52
CA SER A 196 8.00 -11.67 1.06
C SER A 196 7.08 -11.31 2.22
N ASN A 197 6.65 -10.05 2.30
CA ASN A 197 5.67 -9.60 3.29
C ASN A 197 4.39 -10.44 3.26
N GLN A 198 3.82 -10.71 2.07
CA GLN A 198 2.59 -11.48 1.92
C GLN A 198 2.74 -12.90 2.50
N ALA A 199 3.85 -13.58 2.21
CA ALA A 199 4.09 -14.92 2.72
C ALA A 199 4.32 -14.93 4.24
N ILE A 200 5.05 -13.95 4.78
CA ILE A 200 5.24 -13.79 6.22
C ILE A 200 3.88 -13.58 6.91
N GLN A 201 3.04 -12.71 6.36
CA GLN A 201 1.72 -12.45 6.94
C GLN A 201 0.77 -13.62 6.79
N SER A 202 0.92 -14.47 5.76
CA SER A 202 0.19 -15.74 5.64
C SER A 202 0.52 -16.71 6.79
N VAL A 203 1.80 -16.79 7.18
CA VAL A 203 2.21 -17.59 8.35
C VAL A 203 1.65 -17.00 9.64
N TYR A 204 1.64 -15.68 9.74
CA TYR A 204 1.10 -14.99 10.92
C TYR A 204 -0.42 -15.16 11.04
N ALA A 205 -1.17 -15.08 9.95
CA ALA A 205 -2.61 -15.36 9.93
C ALA A 205 -2.90 -16.81 10.34
N ALA A 206 -2.11 -17.77 9.84
CA ALA A 206 -2.21 -19.16 10.26
C ALA A 206 -1.98 -19.33 11.77
N SER A 207 -1.11 -18.49 12.38
CA SER A 207 -0.94 -18.50 13.84
C SER A 207 -2.23 -18.13 14.57
N LEU A 208 -2.91 -17.06 14.15
CA LEU A 208 -4.19 -16.65 14.76
C LEU A 208 -5.25 -17.76 14.65
N ALA A 209 -5.30 -18.45 13.50
CA ALA A 209 -6.23 -19.56 13.28
C ALA A 209 -5.92 -20.80 14.14
N ASN A 210 -4.66 -20.98 14.59
CA ASN A 210 -4.18 -22.17 15.28
C ASN A 210 -3.84 -21.93 16.76
N GLY A 211 -4.55 -21.01 17.42
CA GLY A 211 -4.42 -20.76 18.86
C GLY A 211 -3.28 -19.83 19.26
N GLY A 212 -2.65 -19.17 18.30
CA GLY A 212 -1.73 -18.07 18.52
C GLY A 212 -2.45 -16.76 18.86
N SER A 213 -1.70 -15.67 18.81
CA SER A 213 -2.22 -14.32 19.04
C SER A 213 -1.39 -13.31 18.26
N LEU A 214 -1.78 -12.03 18.31
CA LEU A 214 -0.97 -10.96 17.74
C LEU A 214 0.42 -10.83 18.41
N ASP A 215 0.62 -11.40 19.59
CA ASP A 215 1.91 -11.42 20.30
C ASP A 215 2.64 -12.78 20.21
N ASN A 216 2.09 -13.74 19.45
CA ASN A 216 2.66 -15.07 19.31
C ASN A 216 2.40 -15.66 17.91
N ALA A 217 3.38 -15.55 17.04
CA ALA A 217 3.33 -16.08 15.68
C ALA A 217 3.84 -17.54 15.54
N GLN A 218 4.35 -18.17 16.62
CA GLN A 218 4.91 -19.54 16.57
C GLN A 218 3.92 -20.59 16.06
N PRO A 219 2.62 -20.62 16.49
CA PRO A 219 1.68 -21.60 15.97
C PRO A 219 1.48 -21.58 14.44
N GLY A 220 1.77 -20.46 13.78
CA GLY A 220 1.77 -20.38 12.32
C GLY A 220 2.91 -21.15 11.68
N LEU A 221 4.12 -21.04 12.23
CA LEU A 221 5.24 -21.87 11.80
C LEU A 221 4.96 -23.37 12.03
N ASP A 222 4.39 -23.72 13.17
CA ASP A 222 4.02 -25.11 13.49
C ASP A 222 2.97 -25.66 12.52
N PHE A 223 1.99 -24.84 12.15
CA PHE A 223 0.98 -25.18 11.12
C PHE A 223 1.64 -25.42 9.75
N PHE A 224 2.52 -24.54 9.29
CA PHE A 224 3.20 -24.72 8.00
C PHE A 224 4.19 -25.89 8.01
N ALA A 225 4.79 -26.21 9.17
CA ALA A 225 5.58 -27.42 9.33
C ALA A 225 4.71 -28.70 9.18
N GLU A 226 3.48 -28.69 9.71
CA GLU A 226 2.52 -29.79 9.50
C GLU A 226 2.10 -29.88 8.03
N LEU A 227 1.77 -28.75 7.42
CA LEU A 227 1.37 -28.68 6.01
C LEU A 227 2.47 -29.19 5.07
N ASN A 228 3.75 -28.88 5.36
CA ASN A 228 4.89 -29.40 4.64
C ASN A 228 5.07 -30.90 4.87
N ARG A 229 4.97 -31.36 6.11
CA ARG A 229 5.15 -32.77 6.48
C ARG A 229 4.07 -33.67 5.89
N SER A 230 2.81 -33.19 5.82
CA SER A 230 1.70 -33.90 5.16
C SER A 230 1.87 -33.99 3.65
N GLY A 231 2.74 -33.19 3.06
CA GLY A 231 2.94 -33.10 1.61
C GLY A 231 1.87 -32.23 0.92
N ASN A 232 1.07 -31.47 1.68
CA ASN A 232 0.06 -30.57 1.12
C ASN A 232 0.70 -29.26 0.62
N LEU A 233 1.77 -28.78 1.28
CA LEU A 233 2.51 -27.60 0.84
C LEU A 233 3.38 -27.91 -0.38
N VAL A 234 3.24 -27.13 -1.43
CA VAL A 234 4.13 -27.10 -2.59
C VAL A 234 5.14 -25.96 -2.37
N PRO A 235 6.45 -26.24 -2.32
CA PRO A 235 7.45 -25.21 -2.03
C PRO A 235 7.81 -24.39 -3.28
N LEU A 236 6.80 -23.83 -3.93
CA LEU A 236 6.92 -22.91 -5.06
C LEU A 236 6.17 -21.62 -4.76
N ILE A 237 6.64 -20.50 -5.27
CA ILE A 237 5.88 -19.25 -5.27
C ILE A 237 4.73 -19.38 -6.26
N ALA A 238 3.49 -19.44 -5.77
CA ALA A 238 2.31 -19.53 -6.62
C ALA A 238 1.97 -18.18 -7.26
N ASN A 239 1.60 -18.23 -8.53
CA ASN A 239 1.10 -17.10 -9.31
C ASN A 239 -0.24 -17.47 -10.00
N ASN A 240 -0.86 -16.50 -10.68
CA ASN A 240 -2.14 -16.68 -11.36
C ASN A 240 -2.07 -17.78 -12.44
N GLY A 241 -0.92 -17.93 -13.13
CA GLY A 241 -0.73 -18.96 -14.15
C GLY A 241 -0.78 -20.38 -13.60
N LEU A 242 -0.14 -20.63 -12.44
CA LEU A 242 -0.16 -21.93 -11.77
C LEU A 242 -1.54 -22.30 -11.23
N VAL A 243 -2.31 -21.31 -10.78
CA VAL A 243 -3.71 -21.51 -10.40
C VAL A 243 -4.55 -21.81 -11.65
N ALA A 244 -4.40 -21.02 -12.71
CA ALA A 244 -5.17 -21.20 -13.94
C ALA A 244 -4.95 -22.56 -14.59
N THR A 245 -3.72 -23.06 -14.62
CA THR A 245 -3.40 -24.41 -15.16
C THR A 245 -3.84 -25.55 -14.24
N GLY A 246 -4.11 -25.25 -12.95
CA GLY A 246 -4.42 -26.25 -11.93
C GLY A 246 -3.18 -27.03 -11.44
N GLU A 247 -1.98 -26.57 -11.74
CA GLU A 247 -0.73 -27.11 -11.17
C GLU A 247 -0.65 -26.83 -9.66
N ILE A 248 -1.08 -25.65 -9.25
CA ILE A 248 -1.28 -25.26 -7.84
C ILE A 248 -2.72 -24.74 -7.70
N PRO A 249 -3.69 -25.61 -7.42
CA PRO A 249 -5.11 -25.21 -7.41
C PRO A 249 -5.52 -24.37 -6.19
N VAL A 250 -4.70 -24.33 -5.11
CA VAL A 250 -4.98 -23.54 -3.90
C VAL A 250 -3.79 -22.63 -3.61
N ARG A 251 -4.00 -21.34 -3.79
CA ARG A 251 -3.01 -20.30 -3.55
C ARG A 251 -3.42 -19.47 -2.33
N ILE A 252 -2.51 -19.31 -1.36
CA ILE A 252 -2.70 -18.37 -0.24
C ILE A 252 -2.19 -16.99 -0.69
N THR A 253 -3.07 -16.00 -0.71
CA THR A 253 -2.79 -14.65 -1.23
C THR A 253 -3.72 -13.61 -0.58
N TRP A 254 -3.57 -12.35 -0.94
CA TRP A 254 -4.54 -11.32 -0.59
C TRP A 254 -5.84 -11.51 -1.39
N ASP A 255 -6.98 -11.14 -0.79
CA ASP A 255 -8.30 -11.19 -1.40
C ASP A 255 -8.38 -10.42 -2.73
N TYR A 256 -7.82 -9.22 -2.77
CA TYR A 256 -7.79 -8.42 -3.98
C TYR A 256 -7.00 -9.08 -5.13
N ASN A 257 -5.89 -9.76 -4.84
CA ASN A 257 -5.16 -10.50 -5.85
C ASN A 257 -5.95 -11.70 -6.37
N GLY A 258 -6.69 -12.34 -5.47
CA GLY A 258 -7.59 -13.43 -5.84
C GLY A 258 -8.73 -12.97 -6.75
N LEU A 259 -9.37 -11.86 -6.40
CA LEU A 259 -10.46 -11.28 -7.17
C LEU A 259 -9.99 -10.80 -8.56
N SER A 260 -8.84 -10.11 -8.60
CA SER A 260 -8.21 -9.72 -9.86
C SER A 260 -7.85 -10.93 -10.74
N ALA A 261 -7.36 -12.02 -10.14
CA ALA A 261 -7.08 -13.25 -10.89
C ALA A 261 -8.35 -13.86 -11.51
N ILE A 262 -9.46 -13.90 -10.76
CA ILE A 262 -10.74 -14.39 -11.26
C ILE A 262 -11.23 -13.59 -12.47
N ASP A 263 -11.10 -12.28 -12.44
CA ASP A 263 -11.43 -11.42 -13.59
C ASP A 263 -10.61 -11.81 -14.83
N THR A 264 -9.31 -12.09 -14.66
CA THR A 264 -8.42 -12.49 -15.77
C THR A 264 -8.71 -13.88 -16.30
N PHE A 265 -9.30 -14.77 -15.50
CA PHE A 265 -9.65 -16.12 -15.92
C PHE A 265 -10.89 -16.15 -16.83
N GLU A 266 -11.72 -15.11 -16.83
CA GLU A 266 -12.92 -15.00 -17.67
C GLU A 266 -13.83 -16.25 -17.55
N GLY A 267 -13.85 -16.87 -16.36
CA GLY A 267 -14.62 -18.11 -16.09
C GLY A 267 -13.95 -19.41 -16.54
N ASN A 268 -12.71 -19.37 -17.03
CA ASN A 268 -11.94 -20.56 -17.39
C ASN A 268 -10.47 -20.44 -16.93
N PRO A 269 -10.09 -21.11 -15.80
CA PRO A 269 -10.92 -22.01 -14.99
C PRO A 269 -12.00 -21.25 -14.19
N THR A 270 -12.98 -21.98 -13.68
CA THR A 270 -13.79 -21.47 -12.58
C THR A 270 -12.93 -21.42 -11.32
N ALA A 271 -12.98 -20.30 -10.59
CA ALA A 271 -12.24 -20.13 -9.37
C ALA A 271 -13.03 -19.30 -8.36
N GLU A 272 -12.71 -19.49 -7.08
CA GLU A 272 -13.33 -18.79 -5.96
C GLU A 272 -12.28 -18.17 -5.05
N VAL A 273 -12.63 -17.05 -4.43
CA VAL A 273 -11.85 -16.43 -3.34
C VAL A 273 -12.54 -16.74 -2.03
N VAL A 274 -11.86 -17.47 -1.16
CA VAL A 274 -12.36 -17.84 0.16
C VAL A 274 -11.60 -17.06 1.23
N ILE A 275 -12.29 -16.15 1.92
CA ILE A 275 -11.75 -15.49 3.12
C ILE A 275 -12.03 -16.42 4.31
N PRO A 276 -10.96 -16.92 5.00
CA PRO A 276 -11.15 -17.87 6.09
C PRO A 276 -12.02 -17.32 7.21
N SER A 277 -12.76 -18.19 7.90
CA SER A 277 -13.60 -17.81 9.04
C SER A 277 -12.78 -17.50 10.29
N THR A 278 -11.59 -18.13 10.42
CA THR A 278 -10.63 -17.88 11.51
C THR A 278 -9.34 -17.30 10.99
N GLY A 279 -8.59 -16.60 11.85
CA GLY A 279 -7.33 -15.98 11.42
C GLY A 279 -7.51 -14.89 10.37
N ARG A 280 -8.66 -14.21 10.34
CA ARG A 280 -8.89 -13.07 9.44
C ARG A 280 -7.88 -11.97 9.73
N PHE A 281 -6.94 -11.80 8.82
CA PHE A 281 -5.78 -10.96 8.99
C PHE A 281 -5.74 -9.89 7.89
N ALA A 282 -5.74 -8.63 8.30
CA ALA A 282 -5.58 -7.50 7.39
C ALA A 282 -4.12 -7.05 7.32
N GLY A 283 -3.63 -6.84 6.13
CA GLY A 283 -2.28 -6.36 5.88
C GLY A 283 -2.28 -5.03 5.13
N VAL A 284 -1.55 -4.06 5.67
CA VAL A 284 -1.34 -2.74 5.07
C VAL A 284 -0.02 -2.74 4.32
N TYR A 285 -0.02 -2.17 3.13
CA TYR A 285 1.18 -1.78 2.40
C TYR A 285 1.45 -0.30 2.59
N VAL A 286 2.70 0.10 2.42
CA VAL A 286 3.15 1.48 2.60
C VAL A 286 4.02 1.93 1.45
N GLN A 287 3.79 3.15 1.01
CA GLN A 287 4.64 3.82 0.03
C GLN A 287 5.76 4.60 0.70
N ALA A 288 6.91 4.64 0.04
CA ALA A 288 8.02 5.48 0.46
C ALA A 288 8.87 5.94 -0.74
N ILE A 289 9.53 7.09 -0.57
CA ILE A 289 10.48 7.62 -1.56
C ILE A 289 11.89 7.20 -1.17
N SER A 290 12.64 6.61 -2.11
CA SER A 290 14.05 6.30 -1.91
C SER A 290 14.85 7.54 -1.52
N ALA A 291 15.71 7.45 -0.50
CA ALA A 291 16.64 8.52 -0.14
C ALA A 291 17.67 8.80 -1.24
N TYR A 292 17.79 7.90 -2.19
CA TYR A 292 18.72 7.93 -3.32
C TYR A 292 18.01 8.03 -4.67
N ALA A 293 16.73 8.44 -4.66
CA ALA A 293 15.91 8.56 -5.87
C ALA A 293 16.57 9.41 -6.93
N PRO A 294 16.81 8.87 -8.15
CA PRO A 294 17.31 9.65 -9.27
C PRO A 294 16.37 10.77 -9.73
N HIS A 295 15.04 10.56 -9.53
CA HIS A 295 13.97 11.46 -9.96
C HIS A 295 13.09 11.88 -8.77
N PRO A 296 13.62 12.68 -7.81
CA PRO A 296 12.94 12.94 -6.55
C PRO A 296 11.64 13.76 -6.70
N ASN A 297 11.51 14.57 -7.74
CA ASN A 297 10.25 15.31 -7.98
C ASN A 297 9.19 14.43 -8.63
N ALA A 298 9.58 13.53 -9.53
CA ALA A 298 8.68 12.52 -10.09
C ALA A 298 8.19 11.57 -8.98
N ALA A 299 9.07 11.18 -8.04
CA ALA A 299 8.70 10.39 -6.88
C ALA A 299 7.67 11.10 -5.98
N LYS A 300 7.88 12.39 -5.67
CA LYS A 300 6.92 13.18 -4.89
C LYS A 300 5.59 13.32 -5.62
N LEU A 301 5.62 13.56 -6.93
CA LEU A 301 4.42 13.67 -7.76
C LEU A 301 3.65 12.33 -7.82
N TRP A 302 4.36 11.20 -7.84
CA TRP A 302 3.75 9.88 -7.71
C TRP A 302 3.03 9.72 -6.38
N MET A 303 3.65 10.13 -5.26
CA MET A 303 3.00 10.11 -3.95
C MET A 303 1.74 10.99 -3.94
N GLU A 304 1.79 12.22 -4.45
CA GLU A 304 0.61 13.10 -4.55
C GLU A 304 -0.52 12.46 -5.37
N PHE A 305 -0.18 11.77 -6.45
CA PHE A 305 -1.15 11.09 -7.29
C PHE A 305 -1.79 9.89 -6.58
N LEU A 306 -1.01 9.01 -5.98
CA LEU A 306 -1.51 7.84 -5.25
C LEU A 306 -2.49 8.23 -4.12
N TYR A 307 -2.18 9.31 -3.42
CA TYR A 307 -3.00 9.79 -2.29
C TYR A 307 -4.03 10.85 -2.69
N SER A 308 -4.19 11.15 -3.99
CA SER A 308 -5.34 11.93 -4.50
C SER A 308 -6.62 11.10 -4.43
N ASP A 309 -7.79 11.74 -4.55
CA ASP A 309 -9.06 11.00 -4.62
C ASP A 309 -9.08 10.05 -5.83
N GLU A 310 -8.54 10.48 -6.97
CA GLU A 310 -8.43 9.67 -8.18
C GLU A 310 -7.58 8.40 -7.96
N GLY A 311 -6.38 8.53 -7.40
CA GLY A 311 -5.51 7.38 -7.10
C GLY A 311 -6.16 6.42 -6.12
N GLN A 312 -6.80 6.94 -5.06
CA GLN A 312 -7.49 6.10 -4.08
C GLN A 312 -8.68 5.34 -4.67
N LEU A 313 -9.40 5.92 -5.64
CA LEU A 313 -10.49 5.21 -6.34
C LEU A 313 -9.96 4.15 -7.31
N ILE A 314 -8.80 4.35 -7.94
CA ILE A 314 -8.14 3.33 -8.77
C ILE A 314 -7.78 2.08 -7.94
N TRP A 315 -7.36 2.24 -6.67
CA TRP A 315 -7.17 1.12 -5.76
C TRP A 315 -8.46 0.30 -5.58
N MET A 316 -9.61 0.96 -5.41
CA MET A 316 -10.90 0.30 -5.23
C MET A 316 -11.33 -0.47 -6.49
N GLU A 317 -11.02 0.03 -7.67
CA GLU A 317 -11.25 -0.69 -8.93
C GLU A 317 -10.50 -2.03 -8.98
N GLY A 318 -9.33 -2.09 -8.33
CA GLY A 318 -8.52 -3.28 -8.13
C GLY A 318 -8.85 -4.09 -6.87
N TYR A 319 -10.04 -3.89 -6.28
CA TYR A 319 -10.53 -4.59 -5.08
C TYR A 319 -9.79 -4.25 -3.78
N CYS A 320 -8.86 -3.31 -3.79
CA CYS A 320 -8.12 -2.90 -2.61
C CYS A 320 -8.87 -1.85 -1.81
N HIS A 321 -8.84 -1.97 -0.49
CA HIS A 321 -9.33 -0.92 0.40
C HIS A 321 -8.29 0.20 0.47
N PRO A 322 -8.59 1.41 -0.04
CA PRO A 322 -7.64 2.51 0.02
C PRO A 322 -7.48 3.01 1.45
N ILE A 323 -6.29 3.46 1.81
CA ILE A 323 -6.03 3.90 3.19
C ILE A 323 -6.87 5.13 3.60
N ARG A 324 -7.32 5.94 2.65
CA ARG A 324 -8.20 7.09 2.85
C ARG A 324 -9.69 6.77 2.72
N GLU A 325 -10.08 5.49 2.78
CA GLU A 325 -11.47 5.06 2.57
C GLU A 325 -12.45 5.78 3.50
N GLU A 326 -12.11 5.97 4.78
CA GLU A 326 -12.98 6.64 5.74
C GLU A 326 -13.22 8.12 5.35
N ASP A 327 -12.16 8.85 4.98
CA ASP A 327 -12.27 10.23 4.48
C ASP A 327 -13.11 10.30 3.20
N LEU A 328 -12.85 9.42 2.25
CA LEU A 328 -13.58 9.38 0.98
C LEU A 328 -15.07 9.06 1.19
N ARG A 329 -15.41 8.14 2.10
CA ARG A 329 -16.79 7.81 2.49
C ARG A 329 -17.46 8.99 3.16
N ALA A 330 -16.80 9.65 4.11
CA ALA A 330 -17.33 10.81 4.84
C ALA A 330 -17.65 11.98 3.90
N ARG A 331 -16.87 12.15 2.83
CA ARG A 331 -17.11 13.17 1.79
C ARG A 331 -18.07 12.72 0.70
N GLY A 332 -18.48 11.45 0.68
CA GLY A 332 -19.44 10.92 -0.30
C GLY A 332 -18.90 10.93 -1.73
N VAL A 333 -17.59 10.75 -1.94
CA VAL A 333 -16.96 10.77 -3.27
C VAL A 333 -16.78 9.38 -3.89
N ILE A 334 -17.04 8.31 -3.13
CA ILE A 334 -16.93 6.94 -3.64
C ILE A 334 -18.23 6.56 -4.37
N PRO A 335 -18.16 6.13 -5.64
CA PRO A 335 -19.30 5.56 -6.34
C PRO A 335 -19.85 4.30 -5.66
N ASP A 336 -21.17 4.15 -5.59
CA ASP A 336 -21.82 2.98 -4.95
C ASP A 336 -21.37 1.65 -5.58
N GLU A 337 -21.09 1.63 -6.88
CA GLU A 337 -20.58 0.44 -7.59
C GLU A 337 -19.21 0.00 -7.10
N LEU A 338 -18.31 0.93 -6.75
CA LEU A 338 -17.00 0.60 -6.19
C LEU A 338 -17.13 0.10 -4.75
N LEU A 339 -18.02 0.70 -3.95
CA LEU A 339 -18.32 0.19 -2.61
C LEU A 339 -18.84 -1.25 -2.63
N ALA A 340 -19.70 -1.57 -3.61
CA ALA A 340 -20.26 -2.91 -3.76
C ALA A 340 -19.23 -3.94 -4.27
N LYS A 341 -18.15 -3.48 -4.89
CA LYS A 341 -17.07 -4.32 -5.44
C LYS A 341 -16.07 -4.77 -4.38
N LEU A 342 -15.89 -3.98 -3.31
CA LEU A 342 -14.93 -4.29 -2.26
C LEU A 342 -15.32 -5.56 -1.49
N PRO A 343 -14.34 -6.42 -1.16
CA PRO A 343 -14.59 -7.60 -0.33
C PRO A 343 -14.99 -7.21 1.11
N ASP A 344 -15.73 -8.11 1.78
CA ASP A 344 -16.07 -7.94 3.19
C ASP A 344 -14.88 -8.27 4.09
N VAL A 345 -14.23 -7.25 4.63
CA VAL A 345 -13.11 -7.36 5.56
C VAL A 345 -13.55 -7.29 7.05
N SER A 346 -14.85 -7.36 7.32
CA SER A 346 -15.37 -7.30 8.70
C SER A 346 -14.77 -8.40 9.57
N GLY A 347 -14.38 -8.03 10.80
CA GLY A 347 -13.75 -8.92 11.75
C GLY A 347 -12.28 -9.25 11.47
N ALA A 348 -11.68 -8.66 10.46
CA ALA A 348 -10.24 -8.75 10.25
C ALA A 348 -9.48 -7.99 11.35
N VAL A 349 -8.35 -8.53 11.77
CA VAL A 349 -7.47 -7.90 12.76
C VAL A 349 -6.31 -7.20 12.09
N PHE A 350 -6.01 -6.00 12.56
CA PHE A 350 -4.87 -5.20 12.15
C PHE A 350 -3.81 -5.24 13.23
N PRO A 351 -2.68 -5.95 13.04
CA PRO A 351 -1.60 -5.92 14.01
C PRO A 351 -0.96 -4.54 14.10
N SER A 352 -0.54 -4.17 15.31
CA SER A 352 0.33 -3.01 15.47
C SER A 352 1.69 -3.23 14.81
N LEU A 353 2.39 -2.14 14.49
CA LEU A 353 3.74 -2.22 13.92
C LEU A 353 4.72 -3.03 14.79
N ALA A 354 4.64 -2.90 16.13
CA ALA A 354 5.47 -3.68 17.04
C ALA A 354 5.20 -5.19 16.93
N GLN A 355 3.94 -5.58 16.77
CA GLN A 355 3.53 -6.98 16.59
C GLN A 355 3.97 -7.52 15.23
N LEU A 356 3.83 -6.73 14.16
CA LEU A 356 4.33 -7.09 12.84
C LEU A 356 5.84 -7.28 12.83
N ASN A 357 6.61 -6.38 13.43
CA ASN A 357 8.06 -6.49 13.51
C ASN A 357 8.49 -7.75 14.28
N ALA A 358 7.86 -8.04 15.41
CA ALA A 358 8.17 -9.23 16.20
C ALA A 358 7.82 -10.53 15.45
N ALA A 359 6.66 -10.59 14.77
CA ALA A 359 6.24 -11.73 13.97
C ALA A 359 7.16 -11.92 12.75
N ASN A 360 7.51 -10.84 12.03
CA ASN A 360 8.43 -10.86 10.91
C ASN A 360 9.80 -11.45 11.32
N GLU A 361 10.38 -10.93 12.41
CA GLU A 361 11.66 -11.44 12.92
C GLU A 361 11.59 -12.93 13.30
N LEU A 362 10.52 -13.33 13.99
CA LEU A 362 10.33 -14.74 14.38
C LEU A 362 10.21 -15.64 13.15
N ILE A 363 9.34 -15.29 12.20
CA ILE A 363 9.04 -16.13 11.04
C ILE A 363 10.24 -16.25 10.12
N THR A 364 10.86 -15.12 9.74
CA THR A 364 12.00 -15.13 8.81
C THR A 364 13.20 -15.89 9.36
N LYS A 365 13.48 -15.78 10.67
CA LYS A 365 14.63 -16.48 11.29
C LYS A 365 14.39 -17.98 11.50
N ASN A 366 13.14 -18.42 11.64
CA ASN A 366 12.84 -19.79 12.02
C ASN A 366 12.20 -20.63 10.92
N TRP A 367 11.87 -20.04 9.76
CA TRP A 367 11.25 -20.77 8.65
C TRP A 367 12.02 -22.04 8.26
N ASP A 368 13.32 -21.91 7.98
CA ASP A 368 14.16 -23.03 7.54
C ASP A 368 14.27 -24.12 8.61
N SER A 369 14.38 -23.74 9.88
CA SER A 369 14.60 -24.69 10.97
C SER A 369 13.32 -25.38 11.45
N VAL A 370 12.16 -24.72 11.35
CA VAL A 370 10.87 -25.23 11.83
C VAL A 370 10.07 -25.86 10.71
N VAL A 371 9.89 -25.16 9.60
CA VAL A 371 9.09 -25.63 8.46
C VAL A 371 9.92 -26.49 7.51
N GLY A 372 11.13 -26.07 7.20
CA GLY A 372 12.07 -26.80 6.35
C GLY A 372 11.64 -26.90 4.88
N ALA A 373 10.75 -26.02 4.42
CA ALA A 373 10.34 -25.91 3.03
C ALA A 373 11.19 -24.83 2.34
N ASP A 374 11.97 -25.21 1.32
CA ASP A 374 12.78 -24.30 0.52
C ASP A 374 11.93 -23.75 -0.63
N VAL A 375 11.21 -22.66 -0.37
CA VAL A 375 10.29 -22.04 -1.33
C VAL A 375 11.10 -21.40 -2.46
N GLN A 376 10.81 -21.82 -3.69
CA GLN A 376 11.51 -21.40 -4.91
C GLN A 376 10.59 -20.57 -5.80
N ALA A 377 11.19 -19.69 -6.62
CA ALA A 377 10.45 -19.03 -7.70
C ALA A 377 9.87 -20.08 -8.65
N SER A 378 8.66 -19.83 -9.14
CA SER A 378 8.06 -20.65 -10.19
C SER A 378 8.82 -20.47 -11.51
N PRO A 379 8.90 -21.53 -12.35
CA PRO A 379 9.61 -21.50 -13.62
C PRO A 379 9.02 -20.53 -14.64
#